data_06dad498a998800c9b2a974ffa3c8f01
#
_entry.id   06dad498a998800c9b2a974ffa3c8f01
#
_cell.length_a   1.000
_cell.length_b   1.000
_cell.length_c   1.000
_cell.angle_alpha   90.00
_cell.angle_beta   90.00
_cell.angle_gamma   90.00
#
_symmetry.space_group_name_H-M   'P 1'
#
loop_
_entity.id
_entity.type
_entity.pdbx_description
1 polymer ?
#
loop_
_entity_poly.entity_id
_entity_poly.type
_entity_poly.pdbx_seq_one_letter_code
_entity_poly.pdbx_strand_id
1 'polypeptide(L)'
;MWRGPVWINYNYMVQHGLRENGFLEEANHIADATIAAIAHWYMREGCIFEVYDPQNVLCPSELERKGKVIKPAEYYARLMAVRDFGWSSCLYVAMAMEREKR
;
A
#
# COMPACT_ATOMS: atom_id res chain seq x y z
N MET A 1 -2.44 -13.04 5.98
CA MET A 1 -1.74 -11.78 5.74
C MET A 1 -1.27 -11.62 4.30
N TRP A 2 -0.81 -12.69 3.68
CA TRP A 2 -0.34 -12.68 2.30
C TRP A 2 -1.47 -12.65 1.26
N ARG A 3 -2.66 -13.06 1.66
CA ARG A 3 -3.85 -13.11 0.81
C ARG A 3 -4.83 -12.05 1.30
N GLY A 4 -4.73 -10.87 0.85
CA GLY A 4 -5.65 -9.84 1.29
C GLY A 4 -5.09 -8.47 1.01
N PRO A 5 -4.82 -7.66 2.02
CA PRO A 5 -4.37 -6.29 1.79
C PRO A 5 -3.07 -6.21 1.01
N VAL A 6 -2.95 -5.15 0.23
CA VAL A 6 -1.73 -4.85 -0.52
C VAL A 6 -0.76 -4.12 0.40
N TRP A 7 0.45 -4.67 0.51
CA TRP A 7 1.55 -4.05 1.24
C TRP A 7 2.44 -3.28 0.27
N ILE A 8 2.68 -2.01 0.56
CA ILE A 8 3.43 -1.13 -0.33
C ILE A 8 4.88 -1.58 -0.53
N ASN A 9 5.50 -2.10 0.51
CA ASN A 9 6.87 -2.61 0.42
C ASN A 9 7.00 -3.78 -0.58
N TYR A 10 6.01 -4.66 -0.65
CA TYR A 10 6.01 -5.74 -1.63
C TYR A 10 5.82 -5.20 -3.04
N ASN A 11 4.91 -4.26 -3.23
CA ASN A 11 4.72 -3.61 -4.54
C ASN A 11 6.00 -2.92 -4.99
N TYR A 12 6.68 -2.25 -4.06
CA TYR A 12 7.95 -1.58 -4.37
C TYR A 12 9.01 -2.59 -4.82
N MET A 13 9.16 -3.69 -4.08
CA MET A 13 10.14 -4.72 -4.43
C MET A 13 9.83 -5.39 -5.77
N VAL A 14 8.56 -5.68 -6.03
CA VAL A 14 8.14 -6.32 -7.28
C VAL A 14 8.39 -5.39 -8.47
N GLN A 15 7.98 -4.11 -8.38
CA GLN A 15 8.21 -3.17 -9.48
C GLN A 15 9.70 -2.91 -9.71
N HIS A 16 10.49 -2.89 -8.64
CA HIS A 16 11.93 -2.72 -8.76
C HIS A 16 12.56 -3.93 -9.48
N GLY A 17 12.19 -5.15 -9.09
CA GLY A 17 12.66 -6.37 -9.73
C GLY A 17 12.27 -6.46 -11.20
N LEU A 18 11.04 -6.07 -11.54
CA LEU A 18 10.58 -6.03 -12.93
C LEU A 18 11.42 -5.04 -13.75
N ARG A 19 11.68 -3.87 -13.20
CA ARG A 19 12.46 -2.82 -13.87
C ARG A 19 13.89 -3.27 -14.11
N GLU A 20 14.51 -3.91 -13.12
CA GLU A 20 15.87 -4.44 -13.22
C GLU A 20 15.98 -5.52 -14.31
N ASN A 21 14.89 -6.22 -14.61
CA ASN A 21 14.85 -7.29 -15.59
C ASN A 21 14.25 -6.85 -16.93
N GLY A 22 14.04 -5.56 -17.15
CA GLY A 22 13.61 -5.02 -18.42
C GLY A 22 12.11 -4.98 -18.65
N PHE A 23 11.29 -5.37 -17.67
CA PHE A 23 9.83 -5.31 -17.77
C PHE A 23 9.33 -3.94 -17.35
N LEU A 24 9.64 -2.93 -18.16
CA LEU A 24 9.40 -1.53 -17.79
C LEU A 24 7.92 -1.15 -17.75
N GLU A 25 7.12 -1.65 -18.68
CA GLU A 25 5.68 -1.35 -18.72
C GLU A 25 4.98 -1.91 -17.48
N GLU A 26 5.28 -3.16 -17.14
CA GLU A 26 4.70 -3.83 -15.97
C GLU A 26 5.15 -3.14 -14.69
N ALA A 27 6.41 -2.78 -14.60
CA ALA A 27 6.95 -2.05 -13.45
C ALA A 27 6.26 -0.70 -13.28
N ASN A 28 6.11 0.04 -14.37
CA ASN A 28 5.43 1.34 -14.35
C ASN A 28 3.97 1.20 -13.95
N HIS A 29 3.29 0.16 -14.45
CA HIS A 29 1.89 -0.08 -14.11
C HIS A 29 1.72 -0.29 -12.60
N ILE A 30 2.54 -1.14 -12.00
CA ILE A 30 2.48 -1.40 -10.55
C ILE A 30 2.80 -0.15 -9.76
N ALA A 31 3.85 0.57 -10.13
CA ALA A 31 4.25 1.79 -9.43
C ALA A 31 3.17 2.86 -9.52
N ASP A 32 2.63 3.10 -10.70
CA ASP A 32 1.62 4.13 -10.91
C ASP A 32 0.30 3.79 -10.22
N ALA A 33 -0.12 2.52 -10.25
CA ALA A 33 -1.31 2.07 -9.54
C ALA A 33 -1.15 2.23 -8.03
N THR A 34 0.04 1.92 -7.51
CA THR A 34 0.35 2.05 -6.09
C THR A 34 0.32 3.53 -5.67
N ILE A 35 0.97 4.39 -6.43
CA ILE A 35 0.96 5.84 -6.17
C ILE A 35 -0.46 6.38 -6.17
N ALA A 36 -1.26 5.98 -7.17
CA ALA A 36 -2.65 6.45 -7.31
C ALA A 36 -3.51 6.00 -6.12
N ALA A 37 -3.35 4.76 -5.67
CA ALA A 37 -4.11 4.25 -4.52
C ALA A 37 -3.77 5.01 -3.24
N ILE A 38 -2.49 5.23 -2.97
CA ILE A 38 -2.06 5.97 -1.78
C ILE A 38 -2.57 7.40 -1.84
N ALA A 39 -2.43 8.08 -2.98
CA ALA A 39 -2.89 9.46 -3.15
C ALA A 39 -4.41 9.56 -2.98
N HIS A 40 -5.18 8.61 -3.52
CA HIS A 40 -6.63 8.59 -3.41
C HIS A 40 -7.07 8.59 -1.94
N TRP A 41 -6.51 7.69 -1.13
CA TRP A 41 -6.90 7.59 0.27
C TRP A 41 -6.30 8.71 1.12
N TYR A 42 -5.11 9.21 0.77
CA TYR A 42 -4.55 10.38 1.45
C TYR A 42 -5.46 11.61 1.29
N MET A 43 -5.98 11.84 0.09
CA MET A 43 -6.89 12.96 -0.16
C MET A 43 -8.20 12.83 0.62
N ARG A 44 -8.63 11.62 0.89
CA ARG A 44 -9.88 11.38 1.61
C ARG A 44 -9.71 11.31 3.13
N GLU A 45 -8.63 10.70 3.59
CA GLU A 45 -8.42 10.38 5.01
C GLU A 45 -7.32 11.20 5.67
N GLY A 46 -6.50 11.86 4.90
CA GLY A 46 -5.44 12.73 5.42
C GLY A 46 -4.22 12.00 5.98
N CYS A 47 -4.05 10.71 5.69
CA CYS A 47 -2.91 9.94 6.15
C CYS A 47 -2.52 8.85 5.18
N ILE A 48 -1.34 8.27 5.38
CA ILE A 48 -0.84 7.13 4.61
C ILE A 48 -0.91 5.89 5.48
N PHE A 49 -1.53 4.84 4.94
CA PHE A 49 -1.83 3.62 5.69
C PHE A 49 -0.77 2.54 5.48
N GLU A 50 -0.78 1.57 6.38
CA GLU A 50 0.08 0.39 6.31
C GLU A 50 -0.22 -0.49 5.11
N VAL A 51 -1.50 -0.74 4.85
CA VAL A 51 -1.97 -1.63 3.77
C VAL A 51 -3.16 -1.02 3.06
N TYR A 52 -3.45 -1.54 1.87
CA TYR A 52 -4.53 -1.03 1.02
C TYR A 52 -5.35 -2.19 0.47
N ASP A 53 -6.61 -1.92 0.11
CA ASP A 53 -7.47 -2.89 -0.55
C ASP A 53 -6.98 -3.14 -1.97
N PRO A 54 -6.78 -4.42 -2.38
CA PRO A 54 -6.35 -4.73 -3.75
C PRO A 54 -7.27 -4.17 -4.83
N GLN A 55 -8.56 -4.05 -4.54
CA GLN A 55 -9.57 -3.54 -5.46
C GLN A 55 -9.80 -2.05 -5.29
N ASN A 56 -9.16 -1.44 -4.30
CA ASN A 56 -9.26 -0.02 -3.98
C ASN A 56 -10.70 0.45 -3.73
N VAL A 57 -11.53 -0.41 -3.16
CA VAL A 57 -12.94 -0.13 -2.84
C VAL A 57 -13.10 0.23 -1.38
N LEU A 58 -12.49 -0.55 -0.49
CA LEU A 58 -12.60 -0.34 0.95
C LEU A 58 -11.57 0.67 1.43
N CYS A 59 -11.99 1.54 2.36
CA CYS A 59 -11.07 2.42 3.05
C CYS A 59 -10.04 1.57 3.81
N PRO A 60 -8.74 1.90 3.74
CA PRO A 60 -7.72 1.13 4.46
C PRO A 60 -7.99 0.97 5.96
N SER A 61 -8.65 1.94 6.59
CA SER A 61 -9.01 1.84 8.00
C SER A 61 -9.99 0.72 8.32
N GLU A 62 -10.66 0.18 7.30
CA GLU A 62 -11.58 -0.95 7.43
C GLU A 62 -10.91 -2.30 7.20
N LEU A 63 -9.64 -2.31 6.79
CA LEU A 63 -8.91 -3.53 6.47
C LEU A 63 -8.27 -4.13 7.72
N GLU A 64 -8.39 -5.44 7.87
CA GLU A 64 -7.78 -6.17 8.97
C GLU A 64 -6.36 -6.61 8.58
N ARG A 65 -5.40 -6.37 9.47
CA ARG A 65 -4.00 -6.73 9.24
C ARG A 65 -3.77 -8.25 9.20
N LYS A 66 -4.52 -8.99 10.01
CA LYS A 66 -4.25 -10.42 10.23
C LYS A 66 -5.45 -11.32 10.00
N GLY A 67 -6.43 -10.86 9.25
CA GLY A 67 -7.65 -11.63 9.02
C GLY A 67 -8.57 -11.66 10.22
N LYS A 68 -9.64 -12.44 10.13
CA LYS A 68 -10.64 -12.49 11.20
C LYS A 68 -10.13 -13.22 12.42
N VAL A 69 -9.94 -12.48 13.49
CA VAL A 69 -9.63 -13.04 14.81
C VAL A 69 -10.73 -12.60 15.76
N ILE A 70 -11.40 -13.57 16.38
CA ILE A 70 -12.39 -13.27 17.41
C ILE A 70 -11.65 -12.87 18.68
N LYS A 71 -11.63 -11.58 18.97
CA LYS A 71 -10.95 -11.03 20.16
C LYS A 71 -11.78 -9.89 20.73
N PRO A 72 -11.58 -9.56 22.04
CA PRO A 72 -12.23 -8.40 22.64
C PRO A 72 -11.98 -7.13 21.81
N ALA A 73 -12.94 -6.21 21.86
CA ALA A 73 -12.96 -4.99 21.04
C ALA A 73 -11.67 -4.16 21.17
N GLU A 74 -11.03 -4.18 22.34
CA GLU A 74 -9.80 -3.45 22.59
C GLU A 74 -8.61 -3.90 21.75
N TYR A 75 -8.68 -5.11 21.18
CA TYR A 75 -7.63 -5.64 20.32
C TYR A 75 -7.89 -5.32 18.84
N TYR A 76 -9.09 -4.89 18.47
CA TYR A 76 -9.45 -4.61 17.08
C TYR A 76 -8.57 -3.52 16.48
N ALA A 77 -8.31 -2.45 17.23
CA ALA A 77 -7.49 -1.35 16.75
C ALA A 77 -6.08 -1.81 16.34
N ARG A 78 -5.58 -2.86 16.98
CA ARG A 78 -4.26 -3.42 16.65
C ARG A 78 -4.27 -4.35 15.46
N LEU A 79 -5.46 -4.80 15.04
CA LEU A 79 -5.62 -5.70 13.89
C LEU A 79 -5.94 -4.95 12.61
N MET A 80 -6.33 -3.68 12.72
CA MET A 80 -6.63 -2.84 11.56
C MET A 80 -5.36 -2.21 11.00
N ALA A 81 -5.45 -1.73 9.76
CA ALA A 81 -4.32 -1.06 9.11
C ALA A 81 -3.84 0.14 9.93
N VAL A 82 -2.55 0.22 10.13
CA VAL A 82 -1.95 1.31 10.91
C VAL A 82 -2.01 2.60 10.09
N ARG A 83 -2.40 3.70 10.75
CA ARG A 83 -2.40 5.04 10.14
C ARG A 83 -1.00 5.65 10.27
N ASP A 84 -0.69 6.56 9.35
CA ASP A 84 0.59 7.30 9.34
C ASP A 84 1.80 6.36 9.36
N PHE A 85 1.75 5.35 8.50
CA PHE A 85 2.75 4.29 8.45
C PHE A 85 3.99 4.76 7.67
N GLY A 86 5.11 4.93 8.38
CA GLY A 86 6.33 5.48 7.80
C GLY A 86 6.90 4.70 6.63
N TRP A 87 6.81 3.38 6.66
CA TRP A 87 7.30 2.52 5.59
C TRP A 87 6.59 2.83 4.26
N SER A 88 5.26 2.84 4.29
CA SER A 88 4.46 3.19 3.11
C SER A 88 4.75 4.62 2.65
N SER A 89 4.91 5.55 3.58
CA SER A 89 5.19 6.95 3.27
C SER A 89 6.53 7.11 2.56
N CYS A 90 7.59 6.49 3.06
CA CYS A 90 8.92 6.57 2.44
C CYS A 90 8.92 5.96 1.05
N LEU A 91 8.25 4.83 0.87
CA LEU A 91 8.23 4.15 -0.43
C LEU A 91 7.35 4.90 -1.43
N TYR A 92 6.28 5.55 -0.98
CA TYR A 92 5.49 6.43 -1.83
C TYR A 92 6.35 7.55 -2.40
N VAL A 93 7.12 8.21 -1.54
CA VAL A 93 8.01 9.30 -1.97
C VAL A 93 9.05 8.77 -2.95
N ALA A 94 9.64 7.61 -2.65
CA ALA A 94 10.65 7.00 -3.54
C ALA A 94 10.07 6.72 -4.93
N MET A 95 8.89 6.10 -5.00
CA MET A 95 8.24 5.79 -6.28
C MET A 95 7.84 7.05 -7.05
N ALA A 96 7.36 8.08 -6.35
CA ALA A 96 6.99 9.34 -6.98
C ALA A 96 8.21 10.05 -7.56
N MET A 97 9.33 10.06 -6.84
CA MET A 97 10.58 10.65 -7.32
C MET A 97 11.14 9.87 -8.51
N GLU A 98 11.09 8.55 -8.48
CA GLU A 98 11.52 7.72 -9.59
C GLU A 98 10.66 7.98 -10.84
N ARG A 99 9.36 8.18 -10.66
CA ARG A 99 8.45 8.50 -11.76
C ARG A 99 8.84 9.81 -12.45
N GLU A 100 9.23 10.82 -11.69
CA GLU A 100 9.65 12.11 -12.25
C GLU A 100 10.88 12.00 -13.14
N LYS A 101 11.68 10.94 -12.98
CA LYS A 101 12.90 10.71 -13.76
C LYS A 101 12.69 9.85 -15.02
N ARG A 102 11.48 9.38 -15.25
CA ARG A 102 11.17 8.56 -16.44
C ARG A 102 11.05 9.38 -17.70
#